data_b8b1850860bb96a4deb98f1c9fa1f009
#
_entry.id   b8b1850860bb96a4deb98f1c9fa1f009
#
_cell.length_a   1.000
_cell.length_b   1.000
_cell.length_c   1.000
_cell.angle_alpha   90.00
_cell.angle_beta   90.00
_cell.angle_gamma   90.00
#
_symmetry.space_group_name_H-M   'P 1'
#
loop_
_entity.id
_entity.type
_entity.pdbx_description
1 polymer ?
#
loop_
_entity_poly.entity_id
_entity_poly.type
_entity_poly.pdbx_seq_one_letter_code
_entity_poly.pdbx_strand_id
1 'polypeptide(L)'
;MIELHGIHKYYQTGDQSLHVLKGVDMQVREGELVSIMGSSGSGKSTLLNILGILDAYDGGSYLLDGRQVGKLKETEAARLRNKMLGFVFQSFNLLPFKNATENVALPLYYQGVGRRERNRRAEEFLDLVGLSDRRDFMPSQLSGGQKQRVAIARALVGNPKVILADEPTGALDSTTTQEIMALIRDIHRRGNTIIVVTHEPDVANMTQRQILLRDGVVTTTHQAHLQHAQ
;
A
#
# COMPACT_ATOMS: atom_id res chain seq x y z
N MET A 1 2.40 -14.29 5.74
CA MET A 1 2.88 -12.88 5.71
C MET A 1 2.02 -11.97 6.56
N ILE A 2 0.72 -11.84 6.30
CA ILE A 2 -0.25 -11.09 7.12
C ILE A 2 -1.33 -12.04 7.60
N GLU A 3 -1.67 -11.97 8.89
CA GLU A 3 -2.76 -12.75 9.51
C GLU A 3 -3.54 -11.85 10.46
N LEU A 4 -4.82 -11.69 10.22
CA LEU A 4 -5.76 -10.99 11.09
C LEU A 4 -6.77 -11.99 11.63
N HIS A 5 -6.98 -11.98 12.95
CA HIS A 5 -7.95 -12.83 13.62
C HIS A 5 -8.89 -11.99 14.48
N GLY A 6 -10.17 -11.96 14.10
CA GLY A 6 -11.21 -11.27 14.82
C GLY A 6 -10.94 -9.79 15.06
N ILE A 7 -10.46 -9.06 14.06
CA ILE A 7 -10.13 -7.63 14.23
C ILE A 7 -11.38 -6.80 14.41
N HIS A 8 -11.45 -6.08 15.52
CA HIS A 8 -12.47 -5.08 15.83
C HIS A 8 -11.86 -3.69 15.86
N LYS A 9 -12.62 -2.71 15.33
CA LYS A 9 -12.28 -1.28 15.42
C LYS A 9 -13.50 -0.45 15.69
N TYR A 10 -13.39 0.43 16.69
CA TYR A 10 -14.42 1.39 17.07
C TYR A 10 -13.86 2.82 16.96
N TYR A 11 -14.70 3.76 16.54
CA TYR A 11 -14.41 5.19 16.61
C TYR A 11 -15.46 5.87 17.47
N GLN A 12 -15.02 6.75 18.36
CA GLN A 12 -15.90 7.57 19.17
C GLN A 12 -16.25 8.85 18.41
N THR A 13 -17.53 9.14 18.27
CA THR A 13 -18.05 10.37 17.66
C THR A 13 -19.03 11.00 18.66
N GLY A 14 -18.54 11.89 19.51
CA GLY A 14 -19.29 12.38 20.67
C GLY A 14 -19.65 11.23 21.61
N ASP A 15 -20.93 11.10 21.95
CA ASP A 15 -21.45 10.04 22.84
C ASP A 15 -21.72 8.70 22.11
N GLN A 16 -21.53 8.66 20.78
CA GLN A 16 -21.80 7.45 19.99
C GLN A 16 -20.51 6.70 19.65
N SER A 17 -20.56 5.38 19.76
CA SER A 17 -19.49 4.48 19.33
C SER A 17 -19.83 3.84 17.99
N LEU A 18 -19.06 4.13 16.97
CA LEU A 18 -19.21 3.53 15.64
C LEU A 18 -18.33 2.30 15.50
N HIS A 19 -18.93 1.11 15.39
CA HIS A 19 -18.24 -0.15 15.16
C HIS A 19 -17.94 -0.32 13.67
N VAL A 20 -16.72 -0.02 13.24
CA VAL A 20 -16.33 0.02 11.82
C VAL A 20 -15.83 -1.32 11.32
N LEU A 21 -14.97 -2.04 12.07
CA LEU A 21 -14.56 -3.41 11.75
C LEU A 21 -15.11 -4.36 12.80
N LYS A 22 -15.76 -5.44 12.32
CA LYS A 22 -16.64 -6.30 13.13
C LYS A 22 -16.17 -7.75 13.12
N GLY A 23 -14.94 -8.00 13.63
CA GLY A 23 -14.38 -9.34 13.67
C GLY A 23 -13.82 -9.75 12.31
N VAL A 24 -12.91 -8.95 11.76
CA VAL A 24 -12.29 -9.23 10.46
C VAL A 24 -11.24 -10.32 10.60
N ASP A 25 -11.45 -11.45 9.89
CA ASP A 25 -10.47 -12.51 9.66
C ASP A 25 -9.93 -12.41 8.24
N MET A 26 -8.61 -12.34 8.09
CA MET A 26 -7.96 -12.21 6.79
C MET A 26 -6.54 -12.79 6.83
N GLN A 27 -6.15 -13.49 5.78
CA GLN A 27 -4.79 -13.95 5.60
C GLN A 27 -4.25 -13.54 4.23
N VAL A 28 -3.01 -13.03 4.17
CA VAL A 28 -2.26 -12.79 2.93
C VAL A 28 -0.92 -13.51 3.03
N ARG A 29 -0.64 -14.34 2.02
CA ARG A 29 0.61 -15.11 1.93
C ARG A 29 1.73 -14.24 1.38
N GLU A 30 2.97 -14.66 1.60
CA GLU A 30 4.13 -14.02 0.97
C GLU A 30 4.07 -14.18 -0.55
N GLY A 31 4.42 -13.11 -1.28
CA GLY A 31 4.38 -13.09 -2.73
C GLY A 31 2.97 -13.07 -3.34
N GLU A 32 1.93 -12.73 -2.59
CA GLU A 32 0.56 -12.66 -3.08
C GLU A 32 0.20 -11.23 -3.55
N LEU A 33 -0.52 -11.13 -4.66
CA LEU A 33 -1.15 -9.88 -5.13
C LEU A 33 -2.65 -9.95 -4.87
N VAL A 34 -3.12 -9.21 -3.87
CA VAL A 34 -4.50 -9.28 -3.38
C VAL A 34 -5.17 -7.91 -3.51
N SER A 35 -6.44 -7.88 -3.89
CA SER A 35 -7.27 -6.67 -3.74
C SER A 35 -8.23 -6.79 -2.56
N ILE A 36 -8.46 -5.66 -1.88
CA ILE A 36 -9.52 -5.47 -0.88
C ILE A 36 -10.56 -4.56 -1.52
N MET A 37 -11.72 -5.10 -1.79
CA MET A 37 -12.85 -4.39 -2.40
C MET A 37 -13.96 -4.10 -1.39
N GLY A 38 -14.78 -3.12 -1.70
CA GLY A 38 -15.99 -2.79 -0.95
C GLY A 38 -16.52 -1.41 -1.32
N SER A 39 -17.79 -1.15 -0.99
CA SER A 39 -18.41 0.16 -1.18
C SER A 39 -17.75 1.25 -0.30
N SER A 40 -18.03 2.52 -0.60
CA SER A 40 -17.66 3.61 0.31
C SER A 40 -18.26 3.37 1.69
N GLY A 41 -17.48 3.64 2.74
CA GLY A 41 -17.90 3.40 4.13
C GLY A 41 -17.84 1.95 4.62
N SER A 42 -17.44 0.98 3.79
CA SER A 42 -17.37 -0.44 4.22
C SER A 42 -16.25 -0.75 5.22
N GLY A 43 -15.34 0.20 5.50
CA GLY A 43 -14.22 0.02 6.44
C GLY A 43 -12.85 -0.21 5.77
N LYS A 44 -12.72 -0.11 4.42
CA LYS A 44 -11.47 -0.35 3.69
C LYS A 44 -10.29 0.48 4.17
N SER A 45 -10.47 1.81 4.28
CA SER A 45 -9.41 2.72 4.74
C SER A 45 -9.03 2.44 6.20
N THR A 46 -10.00 2.09 7.04
CA THR A 46 -9.75 1.67 8.43
C THR A 46 -8.91 0.39 8.47
N LEU A 47 -9.29 -0.61 7.67
CA LEU A 47 -8.54 -1.87 7.56
C LEU A 47 -7.12 -1.62 7.03
N LEU A 48 -6.99 -0.76 6.00
CA LEU A 48 -5.67 -0.38 5.45
C LEU A 48 -4.80 0.32 6.51
N ASN A 49 -5.38 1.22 7.31
CA ASN A 49 -4.64 1.90 8.38
C ASN A 49 -4.15 0.91 9.45
N ILE A 50 -4.95 -0.09 9.79
CA ILE A 50 -4.53 -1.16 10.72
C ILE A 50 -3.42 -2.01 10.10
N LEU A 51 -3.59 -2.47 8.85
CA LEU A 51 -2.55 -3.21 8.11
C LEU A 51 -1.26 -2.40 8.00
N GLY A 52 -1.39 -1.10 7.80
CA GLY A 52 -0.30 -0.14 7.72
C GLY A 52 0.32 0.24 9.07
N ILE A 53 -0.19 -0.25 10.17
CA ILE A 53 0.25 0.14 11.54
C ILE A 53 0.15 1.67 11.73
N LEU A 54 -0.80 2.30 11.04
CA LEU A 54 -1.10 3.74 11.15
C LEU A 54 -2.16 4.00 12.22
N ASP A 55 -2.98 2.99 12.53
CA ASP A 55 -4.00 3.03 13.57
C ASP A 55 -3.99 1.71 14.36
N ALA A 56 -4.42 1.76 15.62
CA ALA A 56 -4.55 0.59 16.47
C ALA A 56 -5.92 -0.07 16.28
N TYR A 57 -6.00 -1.36 16.49
CA TYR A 57 -7.26 -2.11 16.59
C TYR A 57 -7.66 -2.28 18.07
N ASP A 58 -8.96 -2.47 18.34
CA ASP A 58 -9.50 -2.55 19.69
C ASP A 58 -9.65 -3.98 20.18
N GLY A 59 -9.82 -4.95 19.28
CA GLY A 59 -9.94 -6.37 19.60
C GLY A 59 -9.37 -7.25 18.50
N GLY A 60 -9.06 -8.50 18.83
CA GLY A 60 -8.46 -9.46 17.91
C GLY A 60 -6.94 -9.53 17.98
N SER A 61 -6.32 -10.07 16.94
CA SER A 61 -4.87 -10.15 16.80
C SER A 61 -4.40 -9.92 15.36
N TYR A 62 -3.26 -9.27 15.21
CA TYR A 62 -2.59 -9.03 13.93
C TYR A 62 -1.15 -9.55 13.96
N LEU A 63 -0.81 -10.45 13.05
CA LEU A 63 0.54 -10.96 12.82
C LEU A 63 1.07 -10.44 11.48
N LEU A 64 2.25 -9.82 11.50
CA LEU A 64 3.00 -9.40 10.32
C LEU A 64 4.33 -10.15 10.31
N ASP A 65 4.53 -11.00 9.30
CA ASP A 65 5.72 -11.87 9.17
C ASP A 65 5.97 -12.69 10.45
N GLY A 66 4.91 -13.30 11.01
CA GLY A 66 4.91 -14.08 12.25
C GLY A 66 5.09 -13.25 13.54
N ARG A 67 5.32 -11.94 13.44
CA ARG A 67 5.43 -11.05 14.59
C ARG A 67 4.09 -10.43 14.93
N GLN A 68 3.68 -10.53 16.19
CA GLN A 68 2.47 -9.86 16.65
C GLN A 68 2.63 -8.33 16.62
N VAL A 69 1.71 -7.69 15.92
CA VAL A 69 1.56 -6.24 15.82
C VAL A 69 0.41 -5.87 16.74
N GLY A 70 0.72 -5.47 17.94
CA GLY A 70 -0.27 -5.12 18.95
C GLY A 70 0.00 -3.72 19.52
N LYS A 71 -0.11 -3.57 20.82
CA LYS A 71 0.10 -2.31 21.55
C LYS A 71 1.56 -1.83 21.48
N LEU A 72 1.97 -1.40 20.28
CA LEU A 72 3.31 -0.86 20.02
C LEU A 72 3.39 0.61 20.49
N LYS A 73 4.54 1.01 21.03
CA LYS A 73 4.86 2.43 21.18
C LYS A 73 5.03 3.06 19.81
N GLU A 74 4.69 4.35 19.65
CA GLU A 74 4.75 5.01 18.33
C GLU A 74 6.13 4.90 17.66
N THR A 75 7.21 4.99 18.41
CA THR A 75 8.58 4.83 17.89
C THR A 75 8.85 3.42 17.36
N GLU A 76 8.27 2.39 17.98
CA GLU A 76 8.38 1.00 17.51
C GLU A 76 7.50 0.78 16.27
N ALA A 77 6.28 1.31 16.30
CA ALA A 77 5.36 1.29 15.17
C ALA A 77 5.99 1.96 13.93
N ALA A 78 6.57 3.16 14.10
CA ALA A 78 7.24 3.89 13.02
C ALA A 78 8.44 3.12 12.45
N ARG A 79 9.26 2.49 13.30
CA ARG A 79 10.38 1.65 12.84
C ARG A 79 9.91 0.41 12.09
N LEU A 80 8.86 -0.24 12.60
CA LEU A 80 8.28 -1.43 11.97
C LEU A 80 7.67 -1.07 10.61
N ARG A 81 6.88 0.00 10.53
CA ARG A 81 6.35 0.54 9.27
C ARG A 81 7.45 0.76 8.25
N ASN A 82 8.46 1.54 8.62
CA ASN A 82 9.55 1.90 7.71
C ASN A 82 10.34 0.68 7.20
N LYS A 83 10.47 -0.38 8.01
CA LYS A 83 11.22 -1.60 7.65
C LYS A 83 10.38 -2.59 6.84
N MET A 84 9.09 -2.72 7.15
CA MET A 84 8.26 -3.81 6.67
C MET A 84 7.28 -3.40 5.58
N LEU A 85 6.89 -2.12 5.54
CA LEU A 85 5.77 -1.66 4.73
C LEU A 85 6.18 -0.56 3.75
N GLY A 86 5.70 -0.67 2.52
CA GLY A 86 5.70 0.39 1.52
C GLY A 86 4.28 0.90 1.29
N PHE A 87 4.13 2.20 1.07
CA PHE A 87 2.81 2.82 0.87
C PHE A 87 2.73 3.52 -0.48
N VAL A 88 1.63 3.27 -1.19
CA VAL A 88 1.22 3.96 -2.42
C VAL A 88 -0.17 4.52 -2.18
N PHE A 89 -0.36 5.83 -2.30
CA PHE A 89 -1.63 6.51 -2.04
C PHE A 89 -2.24 7.09 -3.31
N GLN A 90 -3.56 7.24 -3.33
CA GLN A 90 -4.31 7.88 -4.40
C GLN A 90 -3.84 9.31 -4.70
N SER A 91 -3.55 10.10 -3.65
CA SER A 91 -3.07 11.48 -3.76
C SER A 91 -1.55 11.59 -3.88
N PHE A 92 -0.84 10.50 -4.19
CA PHE A 92 0.61 10.37 -4.33
C PHE A 92 1.39 10.70 -3.05
N ASN A 93 0.96 11.66 -2.26
CA ASN A 93 1.58 12.15 -1.01
C ASN A 93 3.09 12.44 -1.17
N LEU A 94 3.47 13.09 -2.28
CA LEU A 94 4.82 13.56 -2.52
C LEU A 94 5.05 14.87 -1.78
N LEU A 95 6.26 15.05 -1.25
CA LEU A 95 6.67 16.31 -0.64
C LEU A 95 6.90 17.35 -1.75
N PRO A 96 6.12 18.45 -1.81
CA PRO A 96 6.14 19.38 -2.95
C PRO A 96 7.44 20.17 -3.09
N PHE A 97 8.22 20.28 -1.99
CA PHE A 97 9.49 20.98 -1.91
C PHE A 97 10.73 20.06 -2.10
N LYS A 98 10.51 18.79 -2.50
CA LYS A 98 11.55 17.81 -2.81
C LYS A 98 11.37 17.31 -4.23
N ASN A 99 12.49 17.12 -4.94
CA ASN A 99 12.48 16.51 -6.27
C ASN A 99 12.15 15.01 -6.21
N ALA A 100 12.06 14.33 -7.37
CA ALA A 100 11.72 12.94 -7.46
C ALA A 100 12.71 12.04 -6.70
N THR A 101 14.02 12.23 -6.87
CA THR A 101 15.06 11.48 -6.15
C THR A 101 14.93 11.65 -4.64
N GLU A 102 14.73 12.86 -4.15
CA GLU A 102 14.61 13.13 -2.72
C GLU A 102 13.32 12.55 -2.12
N ASN A 103 12.22 12.56 -2.88
CA ASN A 103 10.96 11.89 -2.47
C ASN A 103 11.15 10.38 -2.34
N VAL A 104 11.78 9.74 -3.33
CA VAL A 104 12.07 8.30 -3.29
C VAL A 104 13.06 7.96 -2.18
N ALA A 105 14.07 8.79 -1.92
CA ALA A 105 15.08 8.58 -0.88
C ALA A 105 14.55 8.68 0.56
N LEU A 106 13.34 9.18 0.77
CA LEU A 106 12.81 9.51 2.10
C LEU A 106 12.75 8.31 3.08
N PRO A 107 12.28 7.11 2.70
CA PRO A 107 12.31 5.96 3.60
C PRO A 107 13.72 5.60 4.08
N LEU A 108 14.69 5.68 3.19
CA LEU A 108 16.11 5.40 3.50
C LEU A 108 16.71 6.44 4.44
N TYR A 109 16.26 7.70 4.37
CA TYR A 109 16.64 8.72 5.35
C TYR A 109 16.23 8.31 6.77
N TYR A 110 15.01 7.84 6.95
CA TYR A 110 14.52 7.35 8.24
C TYR A 110 15.17 6.02 8.68
N GLN A 111 15.76 5.27 7.73
CA GLN A 111 16.59 4.09 8.04
C GLN A 111 18.03 4.45 8.42
N GLY A 112 18.40 5.75 8.42
CA GLY A 112 19.73 6.22 8.74
C GLY A 112 20.75 6.04 7.62
N VAL A 113 20.32 5.77 6.37
CA VAL A 113 21.22 5.62 5.22
C VAL A 113 21.81 6.98 4.83
N GLY A 114 23.11 7.05 4.66
CA GLY A 114 23.83 8.28 4.28
C GLY A 114 23.37 8.86 2.94
N ARG A 115 23.46 10.19 2.77
CA ARG A 115 22.89 10.94 1.63
C ARG A 115 23.31 10.40 0.26
N ARG A 116 24.61 10.11 0.06
CA ARG A 116 25.12 9.63 -1.23
C ARG A 116 24.49 8.26 -1.59
N GLU A 117 24.45 7.36 -0.66
CA GLU A 117 23.95 5.99 -0.86
C GLU A 117 22.42 5.97 -1.04
N ARG A 118 21.66 6.73 -0.22
CA ARG A 118 20.20 6.77 -0.38
C ARG A 118 19.77 7.40 -1.71
N ASN A 119 20.48 8.44 -2.19
CA ASN A 119 20.18 9.05 -3.48
C ASN A 119 20.52 8.09 -4.63
N ARG A 120 21.67 7.42 -4.60
CA ARG A 120 22.04 6.38 -5.58
C ARG A 120 20.95 5.30 -5.68
N ARG A 121 20.51 4.76 -4.55
CA ARG A 121 19.40 3.77 -4.54
C ARG A 121 18.09 4.37 -5.06
N ALA A 122 17.76 5.58 -4.68
CA ALA A 122 16.55 6.25 -5.15
C ALA A 122 16.55 6.39 -6.68
N GLU A 123 17.70 6.71 -7.28
CA GLU A 123 17.85 6.81 -8.73
C GLU A 123 17.66 5.45 -9.42
N GLU A 124 18.18 4.36 -8.85
CA GLU A 124 17.97 3.01 -9.34
C GLU A 124 16.47 2.62 -9.36
N PHE A 125 15.71 3.03 -8.33
CA PHE A 125 14.27 2.78 -8.30
C PHE A 125 13.49 3.72 -9.22
N LEU A 126 13.96 4.93 -9.49
CA LEU A 126 13.41 5.80 -10.54
C LEU A 126 13.62 5.20 -11.93
N ASP A 127 14.78 4.60 -12.18
CA ASP A 127 15.05 3.87 -13.44
C ASP A 127 14.10 2.67 -13.59
N LEU A 128 13.90 1.91 -12.49
CA LEU A 128 12.98 0.76 -12.47
C LEU A 128 11.55 1.14 -12.90
N VAL A 129 11.09 2.35 -12.54
CA VAL A 129 9.75 2.82 -12.87
C VAL A 129 9.70 3.67 -14.14
N GLY A 130 10.82 3.76 -14.91
CA GLY A 130 10.90 4.46 -16.19
C GLY A 130 10.95 5.99 -16.05
N LEU A 131 11.61 6.50 -15.02
CA LEU A 131 11.74 7.95 -14.73
C LEU A 131 13.20 8.41 -14.63
N SER A 132 14.13 7.78 -15.35
CA SER A 132 15.56 8.11 -15.32
C SER A 132 15.85 9.57 -15.68
N ASP A 133 15.07 10.14 -16.59
CA ASP A 133 15.19 11.52 -17.10
C ASP A 133 14.38 12.54 -16.26
N ARG A 134 13.72 12.11 -15.18
CA ARG A 134 12.87 12.94 -14.31
C ARG A 134 13.37 13.03 -12.86
N ARG A 135 14.61 12.61 -12.59
CA ARG A 135 15.19 12.52 -11.24
C ARG A 135 15.15 13.82 -10.47
N ASP A 136 15.44 14.95 -11.16
CA ASP A 136 15.50 16.28 -10.56
C ASP A 136 14.18 17.06 -10.63
N PHE A 137 13.12 16.49 -11.20
CA PHE A 137 11.84 17.16 -11.37
C PHE A 137 11.10 17.26 -10.03
N MET A 138 10.53 18.46 -9.80
CA MET A 138 9.64 18.69 -8.67
C MET A 138 8.26 18.07 -8.96
N PRO A 139 7.48 17.69 -7.93
CA PRO A 139 6.15 17.14 -8.13
C PRO A 139 5.24 17.99 -9.01
N SER A 140 5.36 19.31 -8.97
CA SER A 140 4.60 20.25 -9.82
C SER A 140 4.91 20.12 -11.32
N GLN A 141 6.05 19.54 -11.67
CA GLN A 141 6.53 19.37 -13.05
C GLN A 141 6.20 17.96 -13.61
N LEU A 142 5.60 17.08 -12.80
CA LEU A 142 5.30 15.72 -13.16
C LEU A 142 3.81 15.53 -13.47
N SER A 143 3.48 14.71 -14.46
CA SER A 143 2.11 14.26 -14.71
C SER A 143 1.58 13.39 -13.56
N GLY A 144 0.27 13.12 -13.52
CA GLY A 144 -0.34 12.23 -12.53
C GLY A 144 0.30 10.84 -12.50
N GLY A 145 0.44 10.22 -13.68
CA GLY A 145 1.09 8.91 -13.80
C GLY A 145 2.57 8.93 -13.40
N GLN A 146 3.32 10.00 -13.72
CA GLN A 146 4.70 10.15 -13.26
C GLN A 146 4.80 10.31 -11.74
N LYS A 147 3.91 11.10 -11.12
CA LYS A 147 3.82 11.20 -9.65
C LYS A 147 3.56 9.85 -9.00
N GLN A 148 2.66 9.05 -9.60
CA GLN A 148 2.35 7.72 -9.09
C GLN A 148 3.54 6.76 -9.22
N ARG A 149 4.27 6.82 -10.33
CA ARG A 149 5.52 6.04 -10.49
C ARG A 149 6.58 6.44 -9.45
N VAL A 150 6.72 7.74 -9.12
CA VAL A 150 7.59 8.20 -8.01
C VAL A 150 7.11 7.65 -6.66
N ALA A 151 5.79 7.67 -6.39
CA ALA A 151 5.23 7.10 -5.15
C ALA A 151 5.48 5.58 -5.05
N ILE A 152 5.37 4.86 -6.16
CA ILE A 152 5.70 3.42 -6.23
C ILE A 152 7.19 3.18 -5.98
N ALA A 153 8.08 3.94 -6.62
CA ALA A 153 9.53 3.85 -6.38
C ALA A 153 9.88 4.12 -4.91
N ARG A 154 9.25 5.14 -4.30
CA ARG A 154 9.38 5.46 -2.88
C ARG A 154 8.91 4.29 -1.99
N ALA A 155 7.81 3.63 -2.34
CA ALA A 155 7.33 2.49 -1.58
C ALA A 155 8.31 1.31 -1.61
N LEU A 156 9.03 1.13 -2.71
CA LEU A 156 9.94 -0.01 -2.96
C LEU A 156 11.34 0.18 -2.36
N VAL A 157 11.87 1.41 -2.34
CA VAL A 157 13.29 1.70 -2.07
C VAL A 157 13.79 1.20 -0.72
N GLY A 158 12.87 1.08 0.26
CA GLY A 158 13.14 0.55 1.60
C GLY A 158 13.24 -0.98 1.66
N ASN A 159 13.02 -1.67 0.54
CA ASN A 159 12.87 -3.13 0.45
C ASN A 159 11.82 -3.69 1.42
N PRO A 160 10.57 -3.22 1.35
CA PRO A 160 9.51 -3.64 2.26
C PRO A 160 9.11 -5.11 2.02
N LYS A 161 8.53 -5.74 3.04
CA LYS A 161 7.92 -7.08 2.93
C LYS A 161 6.55 -7.03 2.26
N VAL A 162 5.80 -5.94 2.49
CA VAL A 162 4.46 -5.74 1.95
C VAL A 162 4.31 -4.32 1.41
N ILE A 163 3.68 -4.19 0.25
CA ILE A 163 3.27 -2.92 -0.34
C ILE A 163 1.75 -2.78 -0.15
N LEU A 164 1.34 -1.69 0.46
CA LEU A 164 -0.06 -1.31 0.64
C LEU A 164 -0.37 -0.18 -0.35
N ALA A 165 -1.29 -0.42 -1.28
CA ALA A 165 -1.70 0.54 -2.29
C ALA A 165 -3.16 0.93 -2.09
N ASP A 166 -3.40 2.18 -1.71
CA ASP A 166 -4.74 2.75 -1.49
C ASP A 166 -5.19 3.49 -2.74
N GLU A 167 -6.16 2.93 -3.44
CA GLU A 167 -6.71 3.48 -4.70
C GLU A 167 -5.60 3.97 -5.66
N PRO A 168 -4.63 3.12 -6.02
CA PRO A 168 -3.39 3.57 -6.67
C PRO A 168 -3.61 4.17 -8.07
N THR A 169 -4.80 4.06 -8.61
CA THR A 169 -5.20 4.53 -9.95
C THR A 169 -6.35 5.53 -9.92
N GLY A 170 -6.96 5.77 -8.77
CA GLY A 170 -8.19 6.56 -8.64
C GLY A 170 -8.10 8.05 -9.02
N ALA A 171 -6.90 8.57 -9.32
CA ALA A 171 -6.66 9.93 -9.81
C ALA A 171 -6.11 9.96 -11.25
N LEU A 172 -6.19 8.82 -11.99
CA LEU A 172 -5.56 8.64 -13.30
C LEU A 172 -6.61 8.32 -14.37
N ASP A 173 -6.27 8.61 -15.62
CA ASP A 173 -7.04 8.17 -16.77
C ASP A 173 -6.90 6.66 -17.02
N SER A 174 -7.77 6.09 -17.86
CA SER A 174 -7.82 4.65 -18.12
C SER A 174 -6.53 4.07 -18.70
N THR A 175 -5.86 4.80 -19.59
CA THR A 175 -4.59 4.35 -20.20
C THR A 175 -3.48 4.31 -19.14
N THR A 176 -3.34 5.38 -18.39
CA THR A 176 -2.37 5.48 -17.29
C THR A 176 -2.67 4.44 -16.18
N THR A 177 -3.96 4.15 -15.90
CA THR A 177 -4.38 3.09 -14.99
C THR A 177 -3.83 1.73 -15.41
N GLN A 178 -3.95 1.37 -16.69
CA GLN A 178 -3.41 0.11 -17.22
C GLN A 178 -1.89 0.03 -17.06
N GLU A 179 -1.17 1.12 -17.35
CA GLU A 179 0.28 1.20 -17.19
C GLU A 179 0.73 1.03 -15.73
N ILE A 180 0.05 1.69 -14.79
CA ILE A 180 0.36 1.60 -13.36
C ILE A 180 0.07 0.19 -12.84
N MET A 181 -1.05 -0.42 -13.24
CA MET A 181 -1.36 -1.79 -12.84
C MET A 181 -0.42 -2.81 -13.48
N ALA A 182 0.04 -2.59 -14.71
CA ALA A 182 1.10 -3.39 -15.32
C ALA A 182 2.40 -3.31 -14.52
N LEU A 183 2.82 -2.09 -14.11
CA LEU A 183 3.99 -1.89 -13.24
C LEU A 183 3.83 -2.62 -11.89
N ILE A 184 2.68 -2.53 -11.25
CA ILE A 184 2.38 -3.22 -9.98
C ILE A 184 2.50 -4.74 -10.17
N ARG A 185 2.00 -5.30 -11.27
CA ARG A 185 2.14 -6.73 -11.59
C ARG A 185 3.59 -7.14 -11.85
N ASP A 186 4.39 -6.28 -12.49
CA ASP A 186 5.82 -6.55 -12.71
C ASP A 186 6.60 -6.56 -11.38
N ILE A 187 6.28 -5.65 -10.46
CA ILE A 187 6.82 -5.63 -9.12
C ILE A 187 6.41 -6.89 -8.35
N HIS A 188 5.15 -7.31 -8.44
CA HIS A 188 4.67 -8.55 -7.85
C HIS A 188 5.43 -9.78 -8.40
N ARG A 189 5.63 -9.89 -9.71
CA ARG A 189 6.41 -10.99 -10.34
C ARG A 189 7.85 -11.09 -9.81
N ARG A 190 8.40 -10.02 -9.25
CA ARG A 190 9.72 -10.00 -8.58
C ARG A 190 9.67 -10.51 -7.14
N GLY A 191 8.51 -11.03 -6.68
CA GLY A 191 8.33 -11.64 -5.37
C GLY A 191 7.74 -10.72 -4.29
N ASN A 192 7.32 -9.51 -4.63
CA ASN A 192 6.74 -8.59 -3.64
C ASN A 192 5.30 -9.01 -3.28
N THR A 193 4.96 -8.94 -1.99
CA THR A 193 3.58 -9.06 -1.52
C THR A 193 2.90 -7.71 -1.65
N ILE A 194 1.74 -7.66 -2.33
CA ILE A 194 1.06 -6.39 -2.61
C ILE A 194 -0.43 -6.52 -2.26
N ILE A 195 -0.93 -5.54 -1.51
CA ILE A 195 -2.36 -5.39 -1.21
C ILE A 195 -2.84 -4.10 -1.87
N VAL A 196 -3.81 -4.21 -2.77
CA VAL A 196 -4.45 -3.09 -3.46
C VAL A 196 -5.83 -2.87 -2.85
N VAL A 197 -6.08 -1.74 -2.23
CA VAL A 197 -7.43 -1.33 -1.82
C VAL A 197 -8.05 -0.55 -2.96
N THR A 198 -9.22 -0.98 -3.42
CA THR A 198 -9.92 -0.31 -4.50
C THR A 198 -11.43 -0.55 -4.46
N HIS A 199 -12.19 0.35 -5.04
CA HIS A 199 -13.61 0.15 -5.32
C HIS A 199 -13.87 -0.13 -6.81
N GLU A 200 -12.82 -0.09 -7.66
CA GLU A 200 -12.90 -0.32 -9.10
C GLU A 200 -12.78 -1.82 -9.42
N PRO A 201 -13.84 -2.46 -10.00
CA PRO A 201 -13.81 -3.87 -10.36
C PRO A 201 -12.70 -4.21 -11.35
N ASP A 202 -12.42 -3.32 -12.31
CA ASP A 202 -11.40 -3.55 -13.34
C ASP A 202 -10.00 -3.64 -12.74
N VAL A 203 -9.69 -2.79 -11.77
CA VAL A 203 -8.43 -2.83 -11.03
C VAL A 203 -8.32 -4.11 -10.19
N ALA A 204 -9.40 -4.48 -9.51
CA ALA A 204 -9.43 -5.69 -8.71
C ALA A 204 -9.27 -6.97 -9.54
N ASN A 205 -9.84 -7.01 -10.75
CA ASN A 205 -9.71 -8.12 -11.70
C ASN A 205 -8.26 -8.32 -12.19
N MET A 206 -7.39 -7.31 -12.01
CA MET A 206 -5.97 -7.43 -12.33
C MET A 206 -5.13 -8.05 -11.22
N THR A 207 -5.73 -8.38 -10.07
CA THR A 207 -5.08 -9.05 -8.93
C THR A 207 -5.33 -10.56 -8.94
N GLN A 208 -4.56 -11.33 -8.17
CA GLN A 208 -4.71 -12.79 -8.11
C GLN A 208 -5.90 -13.25 -7.27
N ARG A 209 -6.23 -12.49 -6.24
CA ARG A 209 -7.32 -12.79 -5.30
C ARG A 209 -7.99 -11.51 -4.83
N GLN A 210 -9.29 -11.58 -4.69
CA GLN A 210 -10.11 -10.48 -4.23
C GLN A 210 -10.72 -10.82 -2.87
N ILE A 211 -10.62 -9.88 -1.94
CA ILE A 211 -11.25 -9.93 -0.61
C ILE A 211 -12.35 -8.87 -0.59
N LEU A 212 -13.59 -9.29 -0.36
CA LEU A 212 -14.71 -8.36 -0.30
C LEU A 212 -15.00 -7.97 1.15
N LEU A 213 -14.86 -6.68 1.46
CA LEU A 213 -15.21 -6.08 2.74
C LEU A 213 -16.57 -5.38 2.60
N ARG A 214 -17.55 -5.81 3.38
CA ARG A 214 -18.88 -5.22 3.42
C ARG A 214 -19.32 -4.98 4.86
N ASP A 215 -19.73 -3.74 5.17
CA ASP A 215 -20.24 -3.34 6.49
C ASP A 215 -19.33 -3.72 7.67
N GLY A 216 -18.02 -3.67 7.43
CA GLY A 216 -16.98 -3.99 8.42
C GLY A 216 -16.66 -5.47 8.57
N VAL A 217 -17.15 -6.34 7.68
CA VAL A 217 -16.92 -7.80 7.71
C VAL A 217 -16.32 -8.25 6.36
N VAL A 218 -15.38 -9.19 6.39
CA VAL A 218 -14.96 -9.92 5.19
C VAL A 218 -16.03 -10.96 4.84
N THR A 219 -16.67 -10.80 3.67
CA THR A 219 -17.79 -11.63 3.27
C THR A 219 -17.42 -12.71 2.28
N THR A 220 -16.44 -12.49 1.42
CA THR A 220 -16.04 -13.43 0.37
C THR A 220 -14.59 -13.25 0.00
N THR A 221 -13.93 -14.35 -0.37
CA THR A 221 -12.60 -14.35 -0.97
C THR A 221 -12.69 -15.11 -2.30
N HIS A 222 -12.54 -14.41 -3.42
CA HIS A 222 -12.53 -15.01 -4.75
C HIS A 222 -11.09 -15.12 -5.27
N GLN A 223 -10.73 -16.27 -5.85
CA GLN A 223 -9.56 -16.35 -6.70
C GLN A 223 -9.91 -15.72 -8.05
N ALA A 224 -9.21 -14.71 -8.48
CA ALA A 224 -9.38 -14.15 -9.80
C ALA A 224 -8.89 -15.19 -10.83
N HIS A 225 -9.74 -15.57 -11.77
CA HIS A 225 -9.31 -16.30 -12.94
C HIS A 225 -8.48 -15.34 -13.81
N LEU A 226 -7.17 -15.39 -13.66
CA LEU A 226 -6.26 -14.75 -14.61
C LEU A 226 -6.52 -15.42 -15.96
N GLN A 227 -7.32 -14.78 -16.82
CA GLN A 227 -7.36 -15.15 -18.23
C GLN A 227 -5.96 -14.88 -18.76
N HIS A 228 -5.24 -15.97 -19.09
CA HIS A 228 -4.00 -15.88 -19.83
C HIS A 228 -4.35 -15.30 -21.19
N ALA A 229 -4.14 -14.00 -21.37
CA ALA A 229 -3.99 -13.43 -22.70
C ALA A 229 -2.69 -14.01 -23.28
N GLN A 230 -2.87 -14.92 -24.24
CA GLN A 230 -1.82 -15.42 -25.14
C GLN A 230 -1.33 -14.31 -26.06
#